data_4d98d717987c0d9ceed8acc90e84f510
#
_entry.id   4d98d717987c0d9ceed8acc90e84f510
#
_cell.length_a   1.000
_cell.length_b   1.000
_cell.length_c   1.000
_cell.angle_alpha   90.00
_cell.angle_beta   90.00
_cell.angle_gamma   90.00
#
_symmetry.space_group_name_H-M   'P 1'
#
loop_
_entity.id
_entity.type
_entity.pdbx_description
1 polymer ?
#
loop_
_entity_poly.entity_id
_entity_poly.type
_entity_poly.pdbx_seq_one_letter_code
_entity_poly.pdbx_strand_id
1 'polypeptide(L)'
;LMEMFPVEKFVKEEYPGTIIYNRGIGGYITDELLEHLDVCVLDLQPSRLFINIGTNDLSNPDVTIDGLMKKYDEILCRIEEAIPNIEIYLMAYFPINYEAATEEMKPCLLIRTNERINEANKAVAELAKKHQARYIDINDPLKDADGNLRADYTIEGMHIKEEGYRSIFPMFMKYALEPKWK
;
A
#
# COMPACT_ATOMS: atom_id res chain seq x y z
N LEU A 1 -2.59 6.74 3.55
CA LEU A 1 -1.18 6.68 3.09
C LEU A 1 -1.09 6.75 1.57
N MET A 2 -1.72 5.83 0.82
CA MET A 2 -1.64 5.87 -0.65
C MET A 2 -2.26 7.13 -1.26
N GLU A 3 -3.37 7.63 -0.74
CA GLU A 3 -3.96 8.90 -1.17
C GLU A 3 -2.95 10.07 -1.15
N MET A 4 -2.07 10.08 -0.15
CA MET A 4 -1.06 11.12 0.05
C MET A 4 0.19 10.95 -0.83
N PHE A 5 0.35 9.81 -1.51
CA PHE A 5 1.48 9.59 -2.41
C PHE A 5 1.31 10.46 -3.67
N PRO A 6 2.09 11.52 -3.86
CA PRO A 6 1.89 12.47 -4.98
C PRO A 6 2.48 11.90 -6.28
N VAL A 7 2.14 10.65 -6.59
CA VAL A 7 2.74 9.90 -7.73
C VAL A 7 2.49 10.59 -9.07
N GLU A 8 1.30 11.16 -9.27
CA GLU A 8 0.97 11.87 -10.52
C GLU A 8 1.85 13.12 -10.72
N LYS A 9 2.12 13.87 -9.62
CA LYS A 9 3.04 15.00 -9.64
C LYS A 9 4.44 14.55 -10.02
N PHE A 10 4.97 13.53 -9.37
CA PHE A 10 6.32 13.04 -9.61
C PHE A 10 6.49 12.45 -11.01
N VAL A 11 5.49 11.71 -11.49
CA VAL A 11 5.48 11.17 -12.86
C VAL A 11 5.50 12.30 -13.88
N LYS A 12 4.71 13.36 -13.69
CA LYS A 12 4.69 14.51 -14.58
C LYS A 12 6.05 15.22 -14.62
N GLU A 13 6.75 15.30 -13.49
CA GLU A 13 8.05 15.94 -13.37
C GLU A 13 9.18 15.13 -14.02
N GLU A 14 9.21 13.80 -13.80
CA GLU A 14 10.38 12.97 -14.12
C GLU A 14 10.17 11.97 -15.26
N TYR A 15 8.91 11.59 -15.54
CA TYR A 15 8.55 10.58 -16.55
C TYR A 15 7.42 11.06 -17.47
N PRO A 16 7.61 12.19 -18.20
CA PRO A 16 6.56 12.75 -19.05
C PRO A 16 6.10 11.73 -20.11
N GLY A 17 4.79 11.60 -20.24
CA GLY A 17 4.17 10.62 -21.14
C GLY A 17 3.75 9.29 -20.47
N THR A 18 4.18 9.04 -19.23
CA THR A 18 3.67 7.94 -18.43
C THR A 18 2.35 8.35 -17.76
N ILE A 19 1.38 7.45 -17.75
CA ILE A 19 0.07 7.69 -17.12
C ILE A 19 -0.07 6.75 -15.93
N ILE A 20 -0.17 7.33 -14.74
CA ILE A 20 -0.47 6.64 -13.48
C ILE A 20 -1.55 7.44 -12.77
N TYR A 21 -2.62 6.77 -12.34
CA TYR A 21 -3.69 7.36 -11.54
C TYR A 21 -3.56 6.93 -10.09
N ASN A 22 -3.54 7.88 -9.15
CA ASN A 22 -3.70 7.57 -7.75
C ASN A 22 -5.19 7.51 -7.41
N ARG A 23 -5.68 6.32 -7.03
CA ARG A 23 -7.05 6.07 -6.63
C ARG A 23 -7.17 5.74 -5.14
N GLY A 24 -6.12 6.03 -4.36
CA GLY A 24 -6.14 5.86 -2.90
C GLY A 24 -7.19 6.76 -2.26
N ILE A 25 -7.92 6.22 -1.28
CA ILE A 25 -8.90 6.94 -0.47
C ILE A 25 -8.48 6.82 0.98
N GLY A 26 -8.34 7.96 1.66
CA GLY A 26 -7.95 8.02 3.07
C GLY A 26 -8.97 7.32 3.96
N GLY A 27 -8.49 6.57 4.93
CA GLY A 27 -9.34 5.87 5.89
C GLY A 27 -9.89 4.53 5.43
N TYR A 28 -9.92 4.21 4.12
CA TYR A 28 -10.54 2.98 3.62
C TYR A 28 -9.97 1.73 4.27
N ILE A 29 -10.89 0.85 4.66
CA ILE A 29 -10.64 -0.54 5.06
C ILE A 29 -11.02 -1.50 3.91
N THR A 30 -10.70 -2.76 4.07
CA THR A 30 -10.98 -3.78 3.03
C THR A 30 -12.46 -3.90 2.68
N ASP A 31 -13.37 -3.79 3.65
CA ASP A 31 -14.82 -3.84 3.40
C ASP A 31 -15.28 -2.68 2.50
N GLU A 32 -14.81 -1.47 2.78
CA GLU A 32 -15.18 -0.29 1.98
C GLU A 32 -14.62 -0.38 0.55
N LEU A 33 -13.42 -0.94 0.38
CA LEU A 33 -12.92 -1.19 -0.97
C LEU A 33 -13.74 -2.23 -1.71
N LEU A 34 -14.21 -3.30 -1.03
CA LEU A 34 -15.10 -4.31 -1.63
C LEU A 34 -16.42 -3.70 -2.09
N GLU A 35 -17.00 -2.79 -1.30
CA GLU A 35 -18.26 -2.10 -1.65
C GLU A 35 -18.09 -1.16 -2.84
N HIS A 36 -16.92 -0.53 -3.01
CA HIS A 36 -16.65 0.48 -4.02
C HIS A 36 -15.64 0.02 -5.08
N LEU A 37 -15.43 -1.29 -5.23
CA LEU A 37 -14.41 -1.84 -6.11
C LEU A 37 -14.57 -1.40 -7.57
N ASP A 38 -15.82 -1.26 -8.02
CA ASP A 38 -16.15 -0.84 -9.38
C ASP A 38 -15.52 0.53 -9.67
N VAL A 39 -15.87 1.55 -8.89
CA VAL A 39 -15.39 2.93 -9.10
C VAL A 39 -13.92 3.12 -8.74
N CYS A 40 -13.39 2.33 -7.80
CA CYS A 40 -12.00 2.46 -7.38
C CYS A 40 -11.02 1.81 -8.37
N VAL A 41 -11.41 0.68 -8.99
CA VAL A 41 -10.52 -0.15 -9.80
C VAL A 41 -11.13 -0.56 -11.13
N LEU A 42 -12.34 -1.19 -11.13
CA LEU A 42 -12.82 -1.94 -12.28
C LEU A 42 -13.22 -1.04 -13.45
N ASP A 43 -13.85 0.11 -13.20
CA ASP A 43 -14.28 1.05 -14.23
C ASP A 43 -13.11 1.63 -15.04
N LEU A 44 -11.91 1.69 -14.43
CA LEU A 44 -10.72 2.18 -15.12
C LEU A 44 -10.07 1.15 -16.04
N GLN A 45 -10.40 -0.13 -15.91
CA GLN A 45 -9.81 -1.24 -16.67
C GLN A 45 -8.27 -1.13 -16.75
N PRO A 46 -7.56 -1.02 -15.61
CA PRO A 46 -6.11 -0.80 -15.63
C PRO A 46 -5.38 -2.02 -16.17
N SER A 47 -4.33 -1.82 -16.95
CA SER A 47 -3.44 -2.91 -17.36
C SER A 47 -2.50 -3.35 -16.24
N ARG A 48 -2.27 -2.47 -15.25
CA ARG A 48 -1.38 -2.68 -14.11
C ARG A 48 -1.95 -2.01 -12.87
N LEU A 49 -1.99 -2.73 -11.76
CA LEU A 49 -2.51 -2.27 -10.49
C LEU A 49 -1.46 -2.41 -9.39
N PHE A 50 -1.17 -1.32 -8.69
CA PHE A 50 -0.43 -1.31 -7.43
C PHE A 50 -1.42 -1.12 -6.29
N ILE A 51 -1.54 -2.12 -5.42
CA ILE A 51 -2.56 -2.12 -4.36
C ILE A 51 -1.92 -2.24 -2.97
N ASN A 52 -2.36 -1.36 -2.07
CA ASN A 52 -2.01 -1.35 -0.65
C ASN A 52 -3.29 -1.05 0.13
N ILE A 53 -4.01 -2.08 0.54
CA ILE A 53 -5.24 -2.00 1.33
C ILE A 53 -5.12 -2.89 2.57
N GLY A 54 -5.75 -2.50 3.68
CA GLY A 54 -5.72 -3.25 4.93
C GLY A 54 -4.90 -2.58 6.03
N THR A 55 -4.13 -1.55 5.72
CA THR A 55 -3.39 -0.78 6.73
C THR A 55 -4.31 -0.20 7.81
N ASN A 56 -5.50 0.28 7.44
CA ASN A 56 -6.46 0.81 8.40
C ASN A 56 -7.17 -0.31 9.18
N ASP A 57 -7.38 -1.47 8.57
CA ASP A 57 -7.87 -2.67 9.27
C ASP A 57 -6.95 -3.06 10.43
N LEU A 58 -5.62 -2.95 10.25
CA LEU A 58 -4.62 -3.24 11.28
C LEU A 58 -4.69 -2.31 12.50
N SER A 59 -5.42 -1.20 12.45
CA SER A 59 -5.66 -0.34 13.62
C SER A 59 -6.82 -0.81 14.49
N ASN A 60 -7.58 -1.80 14.05
CA ASN A 60 -8.62 -2.43 14.83
C ASN A 60 -8.05 -3.67 15.54
N PRO A 61 -8.06 -3.75 16.89
CA PRO A 61 -7.51 -4.88 17.63
C PRO A 61 -8.29 -6.19 17.39
N ASP A 62 -9.56 -6.10 16.98
CA ASP A 62 -10.42 -7.26 16.73
C ASP A 62 -10.18 -7.89 15.35
N VAL A 63 -9.46 -7.21 14.47
CA VAL A 63 -9.13 -7.73 13.14
C VAL A 63 -7.92 -8.67 13.24
N THR A 64 -8.11 -9.93 12.86
CA THR A 64 -7.00 -10.90 12.73
C THR A 64 -6.33 -10.78 11.35
N ILE A 65 -5.05 -11.15 11.25
CA ILE A 65 -4.33 -11.18 9.96
C ILE A 65 -5.04 -12.14 8.98
N ASP A 66 -5.48 -13.31 9.45
CA ASP A 66 -6.22 -14.26 8.60
C ASP A 66 -7.55 -13.69 8.10
N GLY A 67 -8.27 -12.96 8.95
CA GLY A 67 -9.52 -12.29 8.56
C GLY A 67 -9.29 -11.21 7.51
N LEU A 68 -8.24 -10.41 7.69
CA LEU A 68 -7.81 -9.41 6.74
C LEU A 68 -7.44 -10.04 5.40
N MET A 69 -6.65 -11.11 5.41
CA MET A 69 -6.22 -11.80 4.18
C MET A 69 -7.38 -12.45 3.43
N LYS A 70 -8.41 -12.94 4.11
CA LYS A 70 -9.63 -13.46 3.44
C LYS A 70 -10.36 -12.37 2.63
N LYS A 71 -10.48 -11.17 3.19
CA LYS A 71 -11.10 -10.04 2.49
C LYS A 71 -10.22 -9.54 1.34
N TYR A 72 -8.93 -9.49 1.54
CA TYR A 72 -7.98 -9.11 0.50
C TYR A 72 -8.00 -10.13 -0.65
N ASP A 73 -8.07 -11.43 -0.33
CA ASP A 73 -8.25 -12.52 -1.32
C ASP A 73 -9.52 -12.32 -2.17
N GLU A 74 -10.64 -11.99 -1.54
CA GLU A 74 -11.90 -11.68 -2.23
C GLU A 74 -11.76 -10.49 -3.17
N ILE A 75 -11.10 -9.41 -2.73
CA ILE A 75 -10.81 -8.25 -3.58
C ILE A 75 -10.04 -8.68 -4.83
N LEU A 76 -8.98 -9.47 -4.67
CA LEU A 76 -8.14 -9.91 -5.78
C LEU A 76 -8.90 -10.85 -6.74
N CYS A 77 -9.68 -11.79 -6.22
CA CYS A 77 -10.53 -12.66 -7.03
C CYS A 77 -11.49 -11.86 -7.92
N ARG A 78 -12.18 -10.85 -7.36
CA ARG A 78 -13.10 -10.00 -8.12
C ARG A 78 -12.38 -9.17 -9.18
N ILE A 79 -11.18 -8.67 -8.89
CA ILE A 79 -10.38 -7.93 -9.86
C ILE A 79 -9.93 -8.85 -11.01
N GLU A 80 -9.41 -10.03 -10.71
CA GLU A 80 -8.94 -10.99 -11.72
C GLU A 80 -10.09 -11.53 -12.60
N GLU A 81 -11.27 -11.73 -12.02
CA GLU A 81 -12.47 -12.10 -12.77
C GLU A 81 -12.89 -11.01 -13.76
N ALA A 82 -12.87 -9.75 -13.31
CA ALA A 82 -13.30 -8.62 -14.13
C ALA A 82 -12.25 -8.19 -15.17
N ILE A 83 -10.95 -8.37 -14.86
CA ILE A 83 -9.82 -7.92 -15.69
C ILE A 83 -8.80 -9.06 -15.83
N PRO A 84 -9.03 -10.07 -16.67
CA PRO A 84 -8.26 -11.35 -16.68
C PRO A 84 -6.77 -11.23 -16.94
N ASN A 85 -6.29 -10.17 -17.58
CA ASN A 85 -4.85 -10.00 -17.91
C ASN A 85 -4.19 -8.87 -17.14
N ILE A 86 -4.77 -8.47 -16.01
CA ILE A 86 -4.21 -7.41 -15.18
C ILE A 86 -2.91 -7.87 -14.51
N GLU A 87 -1.90 -7.02 -14.50
CA GLU A 87 -0.69 -7.21 -13.71
C GLU A 87 -0.90 -6.59 -12.32
N ILE A 88 -0.88 -7.40 -11.28
CA ILE A 88 -1.13 -6.96 -9.91
C ILE A 88 0.15 -6.96 -9.10
N TYR A 89 0.42 -5.85 -8.42
CA TYR A 89 1.51 -5.66 -7.47
C TYR A 89 0.91 -5.38 -6.09
N LEU A 90 1.09 -6.32 -5.15
CA LEU A 90 0.73 -6.14 -3.76
C LEU A 90 1.89 -5.44 -3.06
N MET A 91 1.65 -4.23 -2.59
CA MET A 91 2.67 -3.43 -1.94
C MET A 91 2.72 -3.73 -0.44
N ALA A 92 3.93 -3.83 0.10
CA ALA A 92 4.14 -3.90 1.54
C ALA A 92 3.50 -2.70 2.25
N TYR A 93 2.89 -2.93 3.41
CA TYR A 93 2.43 -1.86 4.29
C TYR A 93 3.64 -1.04 4.77
N PHE A 94 3.45 0.26 4.86
CA PHE A 94 4.49 1.18 5.30
C PHE A 94 4.78 1.04 6.81
N PRO A 95 6.04 1.22 7.24
CA PRO A 95 6.37 1.23 8.66
C PRO A 95 5.78 2.46 9.38
N ILE A 96 5.69 2.37 10.70
CA ILE A 96 5.33 3.49 11.58
C ILE A 96 6.51 3.86 12.48
N ASN A 97 6.41 5.01 13.16
CA ASN A 97 7.35 5.41 14.20
C ASN A 97 6.58 5.87 15.45
N TYR A 98 6.50 5.00 16.43
CA TYR A 98 5.80 5.29 17.70
C TYR A 98 6.45 6.42 18.49
N GLU A 99 7.79 6.51 18.51
CA GLU A 99 8.50 7.53 19.26
C GLU A 99 8.34 8.94 18.64
N ALA A 100 8.17 9.02 17.33
CA ALA A 100 7.88 10.26 16.61
C ALA A 100 6.37 10.59 16.57
N ALA A 101 5.53 9.78 17.22
CA ALA A 101 4.10 9.96 17.17
C ALA A 101 3.63 11.10 18.09
N THR A 102 2.60 11.82 17.63
CA THR A 102 1.86 12.73 18.51
C THR A 102 1.05 11.96 19.56
N GLU A 103 0.72 12.60 20.67
CA GLU A 103 -0.08 11.97 21.74
C GLU A 103 -1.44 11.47 21.22
N GLU A 104 -2.00 12.14 20.21
CA GLU A 104 -3.28 11.75 19.58
C GLU A 104 -3.13 10.48 18.73
N MET A 105 -1.96 10.28 18.11
CA MET A 105 -1.70 9.13 17.23
C MET A 105 -1.24 7.89 17.99
N LYS A 106 -0.57 8.04 19.13
CA LYS A 106 -0.03 6.93 19.93
C LYS A 106 -1.03 5.80 20.21
N PRO A 107 -2.30 6.04 20.59
CA PRO A 107 -3.26 4.96 20.81
C PRO A 107 -3.47 4.06 19.57
N CYS A 108 -3.49 4.66 18.39
CA CYS A 108 -3.59 3.91 17.14
C CYS A 108 -2.33 3.07 16.88
N LEU A 109 -1.14 3.65 17.13
CA LEU A 109 0.12 2.98 16.87
C LEU A 109 0.49 1.91 17.90
N LEU A 110 -0.13 1.89 19.08
CA LEU A 110 -0.07 0.77 20.02
C LEU A 110 -0.78 -0.49 19.49
N ILE A 111 -1.73 -0.31 18.57
CA ILE A 111 -2.43 -1.42 17.92
C ILE A 111 -1.75 -1.77 16.58
N ARG A 112 -1.45 -0.77 15.76
CA ARG A 112 -0.75 -0.89 14.48
C ARG A 112 0.76 -0.83 14.70
N THR A 113 1.34 -1.81 15.35
CA THR A 113 2.80 -1.85 15.59
C THR A 113 3.57 -2.32 14.35
N ASN A 114 4.87 -2.05 14.28
CA ASN A 114 5.72 -2.56 13.20
C ASN A 114 5.79 -4.10 13.18
N GLU A 115 5.69 -4.76 14.35
CA GLU A 115 5.60 -6.22 14.42
C GLU A 115 4.35 -6.73 13.71
N ARG A 116 3.19 -6.13 14.00
CA ARG A 116 1.92 -6.49 13.37
C ARG A 116 1.92 -6.17 11.87
N ILE A 117 2.50 -5.05 11.47
CA ILE A 117 2.71 -4.68 10.06
C ILE A 117 3.59 -5.72 9.36
N ASN A 118 4.69 -6.12 9.97
CA ASN A 118 5.62 -7.11 9.40
C ASN A 118 4.99 -8.50 9.29
N GLU A 119 4.16 -8.90 10.24
CA GLU A 119 3.38 -10.14 10.18
C GLU A 119 2.39 -10.08 9.00
N ALA A 120 1.64 -9.00 8.88
CA ALA A 120 0.72 -8.79 7.78
C ALA A 120 1.44 -8.76 6.42
N ASN A 121 2.61 -8.14 6.33
CA ASN A 121 3.43 -8.12 5.10
C ASN A 121 3.86 -9.53 4.65
N LYS A 122 4.18 -10.42 5.59
CA LYS A 122 4.44 -11.83 5.27
C LYS A 122 3.20 -12.50 4.68
N ALA A 123 2.03 -12.26 5.27
CA ALA A 123 0.77 -12.82 4.78
C ALA A 123 0.38 -12.26 3.39
N VAL A 124 0.61 -10.95 3.15
CA VAL A 124 0.41 -10.33 1.82
C VAL A 124 1.36 -10.95 0.78
N ALA A 125 2.61 -11.24 1.15
CA ALA A 125 3.56 -11.90 0.25
C ALA A 125 3.12 -13.33 -0.15
N GLU A 126 2.54 -14.09 0.79
CA GLU A 126 1.96 -15.41 0.49
C GLU A 126 0.70 -15.30 -0.37
N LEU A 127 -0.14 -14.29 -0.09
CA LEU A 127 -1.33 -13.99 -0.89
C LEU A 127 -0.94 -13.64 -2.36
N ALA A 128 0.12 -12.87 -2.54
CA ALA A 128 0.63 -12.55 -3.89
C ALA A 128 1.02 -13.82 -4.67
N LYS A 129 1.67 -14.79 -4.02
CA LYS A 129 2.00 -16.08 -4.66
C LYS A 129 0.75 -16.85 -5.09
N LYS A 130 -0.28 -16.88 -4.22
CA LYS A 130 -1.56 -17.55 -4.51
C LYS A 130 -2.22 -17.00 -5.79
N HIS A 131 -2.19 -15.67 -5.98
CA HIS A 131 -2.79 -14.96 -7.11
C HIS A 131 -1.84 -14.79 -8.31
N GLN A 132 -0.64 -15.39 -8.28
CA GLN A 132 0.37 -15.17 -9.32
C GLN A 132 0.61 -13.65 -9.55
N ALA A 133 0.46 -12.87 -8.49
CA ALA A 133 0.76 -11.45 -8.42
C ALA A 133 2.19 -11.24 -7.91
N ARG A 134 2.71 -10.02 -7.99
CA ARG A 134 4.02 -9.67 -7.44
C ARG A 134 3.87 -8.96 -6.11
N TYR A 135 4.54 -9.46 -5.08
CA TYR A 135 4.75 -8.70 -3.86
C TYR A 135 5.94 -7.77 -4.02
N ILE A 136 5.79 -6.51 -3.65
CA ILE A 136 6.87 -5.53 -3.68
C ILE A 136 7.01 -4.84 -2.32
N ASP A 137 8.22 -4.77 -1.81
CA ASP A 137 8.60 -3.93 -0.67
C ASP A 137 9.54 -2.83 -1.15
N ILE A 138 9.08 -1.59 -1.09
CA ILE A 138 9.84 -0.40 -1.48
C ILE A 138 10.18 0.47 -0.27
N ASN A 139 10.03 -0.07 0.95
CA ASN A 139 10.07 0.69 2.19
C ASN A 139 11.50 0.98 2.71
N ASP A 140 12.54 0.37 2.17
CA ASP A 140 13.90 0.52 2.70
C ASP A 140 14.36 1.98 2.84
N PRO A 141 14.12 2.89 1.88
CA PRO A 141 14.48 4.29 2.06
C PRO A 141 13.70 5.03 3.14
N LEU A 142 12.54 4.50 3.54
CA LEU A 142 11.70 5.08 4.60
C LEU A 142 12.16 4.71 6.00
N LYS A 143 12.97 3.65 6.15
CA LYS A 143 13.30 3.07 7.44
C LYS A 143 14.56 3.72 8.04
N ASP A 144 14.54 3.88 9.36
CA ASP A 144 15.73 4.14 10.16
C ASP A 144 16.50 2.83 10.44
N ALA A 145 17.57 2.91 11.24
CA ALA A 145 18.41 1.76 11.59
C ALA A 145 17.67 0.67 12.39
N ASP A 146 16.58 1.03 13.07
CA ASP A 146 15.75 0.14 13.87
C ASP A 146 14.54 -0.41 13.09
N GLY A 147 14.39 0.00 11.83
CA GLY A 147 13.29 -0.44 10.94
C GLY A 147 12.00 0.36 11.10
N ASN A 148 12.00 1.43 11.89
CA ASN A 148 10.88 2.34 12.03
C ASN A 148 10.83 3.33 10.87
N LEU A 149 9.67 3.93 10.63
CA LEU A 149 9.56 5.07 9.73
C LEU A 149 10.46 6.21 10.24
N ARG A 150 11.32 6.73 9.39
CA ARG A 150 12.22 7.83 9.75
C ARG A 150 11.45 9.02 10.30
N ALA A 151 11.91 9.56 11.42
CA ALA A 151 11.25 10.68 12.10
C ALA A 151 11.21 11.96 11.24
N ASP A 152 12.18 12.18 10.35
CA ASP A 152 12.20 13.29 9.41
C ASP A 152 11.18 13.11 8.24
N TYR A 153 10.75 11.88 7.97
CA TYR A 153 9.79 11.56 6.91
C TYR A 153 8.34 11.42 7.39
N THR A 154 8.08 11.44 8.69
CA THR A 154 6.71 11.34 9.19
C THR A 154 6.13 12.68 9.65
N ILE A 155 4.82 12.81 9.56
CA ILE A 155 4.06 13.97 10.07
C ILE A 155 3.80 13.79 11.58
N GLU A 156 3.33 12.60 11.97
CA GLU A 156 2.88 12.30 13.34
C GLU A 156 3.06 10.81 13.71
N GLY A 157 4.07 10.15 13.12
CA GLY A 157 4.41 8.76 13.39
C GLY A 157 3.88 7.76 12.35
N MET A 158 2.93 8.14 11.50
CA MET A 158 2.30 7.25 10.54
C MET A 158 2.25 7.83 9.12
N HIS A 159 1.75 9.05 8.96
CA HIS A 159 1.64 9.68 7.65
C HIS A 159 3.00 10.16 7.15
N ILE A 160 3.25 9.95 5.86
CA ILE A 160 4.52 10.17 5.22
C ILE A 160 4.52 11.54 4.54
N LYS A 161 5.57 12.31 4.74
CA LYS A 161 5.81 13.58 4.04
C LYS A 161 6.20 13.36 2.59
N GLU A 162 6.12 14.40 1.77
CA GLU A 162 6.48 14.34 0.35
C GLU A 162 7.90 13.82 0.13
N GLU A 163 8.85 14.23 0.98
CA GLU A 163 10.25 13.79 0.90
C GLU A 163 10.39 12.27 1.10
N GLY A 164 9.60 11.69 2.01
CA GLY A 164 9.54 10.24 2.20
C GLY A 164 9.02 9.53 0.96
N TYR A 165 7.91 10.00 0.40
CA TYR A 165 7.40 9.44 -0.85
C TYR A 165 8.39 9.60 -2.01
N ARG A 166 9.09 10.73 -2.08
CA ARG A 166 10.12 10.95 -3.11
C ARG A 166 11.29 9.98 -2.98
N SER A 167 11.63 9.57 -1.77
CA SER A 167 12.72 8.60 -1.55
C SER A 167 12.41 7.20 -2.09
N ILE A 168 11.14 6.78 -2.09
CA ILE A 168 10.71 5.47 -2.60
C ILE A 168 10.28 5.51 -4.07
N PHE A 169 10.04 6.69 -4.62
CA PHE A 169 9.52 6.86 -5.97
C PHE A 169 10.37 6.19 -7.07
N PRO A 170 11.71 6.25 -7.06
CA PRO A 170 12.53 5.54 -8.05
C PRO A 170 12.35 4.02 -7.99
N MET A 171 12.18 3.44 -6.80
CA MET A 171 11.93 2.01 -6.64
C MET A 171 10.53 1.65 -7.15
N PHE A 172 9.51 2.47 -6.86
CA PHE A 172 8.17 2.30 -7.39
C PHE A 172 8.18 2.34 -8.93
N MET A 173 8.82 3.33 -9.54
CA MET A 173 8.89 3.50 -10.99
C MET A 173 9.62 2.36 -11.70
N LYS A 174 10.59 1.71 -11.05
CA LYS A 174 11.23 0.51 -11.58
C LYS A 174 10.20 -0.59 -11.89
N TYR A 175 9.23 -0.81 -11.00
CA TYR A 175 8.14 -1.77 -11.22
C TYR A 175 7.07 -1.22 -12.17
N ALA A 176 6.78 0.08 -12.10
CA ALA A 176 5.78 0.71 -12.95
C ALA A 176 6.17 0.68 -14.44
N LEU A 177 7.46 0.74 -14.75
CA LEU A 177 8.00 0.79 -16.10
C LEU A 177 8.61 -0.54 -16.60
N GLU A 178 8.64 -1.58 -15.77
CA GLU A 178 9.19 -2.86 -16.23
C GLU A 178 8.35 -3.46 -17.39
N PRO A 179 8.95 -4.33 -18.23
CA PRO A 179 8.20 -5.03 -19.27
C PRO A 179 7.02 -5.81 -18.70
N LYS A 180 5.94 -5.92 -19.49
CA LYS A 180 4.79 -6.75 -19.10
C LYS A 180 5.22 -8.19 -18.86
N TRP A 181 4.60 -8.84 -17.87
CA TRP A 181 4.90 -10.22 -17.46
C TRP A 181 3.65 -11.12 -17.43
N LYS A 182 2.48 -10.56 -17.74
CA LYS A 182 1.20 -11.25 -18.03
C LYS A 182 0.69 -10.88 -19.41
#